data_01aa8fce6da2264a7ea64763e965117e
#
_entry.id   01aa8fce6da2264a7ea64763e965117e
#
_cell.length_a   1.000
_cell.length_b   1.000
_cell.length_c   1.000
_cell.angle_alpha   90.00
_cell.angle_beta   90.00
_cell.angle_gamma   90.00
#
_symmetry.space_group_name_H-M   'P 1'
#
loop_
_entity.id
_entity.type
_entity.pdbx_description
1 polymer ?
#
loop_
_entity_poly.entity_id
_entity_poly.type
_entity_poly.pdbx_seq_one_letter_code
_entity_poly.pdbx_strand_id
1 'polypeptide(L)'
;MSNKTRYLIIMVLGVVMNRLLYVLSMHFGLPFWLDMSGTVLAALLLEPTAGLLVGLVNNFGLAVFNYSSSSLIFYAVSASAALVVGVNMRRNGEIDWKRTVPTMGLLVLVTGVLSALLSIWQTGGTLTHPWEVYFYDLAVSAGIPWVLACFIGTMVIKVFDVIATAGIIAVLYLVMPKSLKYPPETLIEKEKI
;
A
#
# COMPACT_ATOMS: atom_id res chain seq x y z
N MET A 1 -24.70 1.57 12.07
CA MET A 1 -24.03 0.46 11.32
C MET A 1 -23.31 -0.43 12.31
N SER A 2 -23.39 -1.77 12.17
CA SER A 2 -22.66 -2.66 13.10
C SER A 2 -21.14 -2.63 12.83
N ASN A 3 -20.33 -2.99 13.83
CA ASN A 3 -18.88 -3.13 13.65
C ASN A 3 -18.53 -4.13 12.55
N LYS A 4 -19.20 -5.28 12.51
CA LYS A 4 -19.00 -6.31 11.49
C LYS A 4 -19.26 -5.78 10.07
N THR A 5 -20.33 -5.03 9.89
CA THR A 5 -20.67 -4.41 8.60
C THR A 5 -19.62 -3.38 8.18
N ARG A 6 -19.14 -2.55 9.13
CA ARG A 6 -18.07 -1.59 8.89
C ARG A 6 -16.77 -2.27 8.42
N TYR A 7 -16.34 -3.33 9.12
CA TYR A 7 -15.17 -4.11 8.73
C TYR A 7 -15.31 -4.68 7.32
N LEU A 8 -16.43 -5.34 7.02
CA LEU A 8 -16.67 -5.94 5.71
C LEU A 8 -16.63 -4.88 4.60
N ILE A 9 -17.31 -3.75 4.77
CA ILE A 9 -17.34 -2.68 3.75
C ILE A 9 -15.92 -2.14 3.51
N ILE A 10 -15.15 -1.83 4.56
CA ILE A 10 -13.81 -1.27 4.39
C ILE A 10 -12.85 -2.29 3.77
N MET A 11 -12.94 -3.56 4.14
CA MET A 11 -12.10 -4.60 3.55
C MET A 11 -12.40 -4.83 2.07
N VAL A 12 -13.68 -4.94 1.71
CA VAL A 12 -14.10 -5.06 0.30
C VAL A 12 -13.68 -3.83 -0.50
N LEU A 13 -13.92 -2.63 0.03
CA LEU A 13 -13.47 -1.39 -0.59
C LEU A 13 -11.94 -1.38 -0.77
N GLY A 14 -11.19 -1.86 0.22
CA GLY A 14 -9.73 -1.96 0.15
C GLY A 14 -9.25 -2.87 -0.97
N VAL A 15 -9.84 -4.06 -1.12
CA VAL A 15 -9.50 -4.99 -2.21
C VAL A 15 -9.83 -4.39 -3.58
N VAL A 16 -11.03 -3.83 -3.72
CA VAL A 16 -11.46 -3.17 -4.98
C VAL A 16 -10.54 -2.00 -5.31
N MET A 17 -10.18 -1.19 -4.31
CA MET A 17 -9.30 -0.04 -4.48
C MET A 17 -7.91 -0.45 -4.93
N ASN A 18 -7.29 -1.46 -4.31
CA ASN A 18 -5.99 -1.98 -4.75
C ASN A 18 -6.03 -2.38 -6.22
N ARG A 19 -7.05 -3.13 -6.63
CA ARG A 19 -7.15 -3.61 -8.01
C ARG A 19 -7.44 -2.50 -9.01
N LEU A 20 -8.40 -1.64 -8.70
CA LEU A 20 -8.82 -0.55 -9.58
C LEU A 20 -7.68 0.46 -9.80
N LEU A 21 -7.03 0.90 -8.71
CA LEU A 21 -5.95 1.88 -8.79
C LEU A 21 -4.72 1.32 -9.51
N TYR A 22 -4.38 0.04 -9.29
CA TYR A 22 -3.33 -0.64 -10.05
C TYR A 22 -3.64 -0.64 -11.55
N VAL A 23 -4.85 -1.07 -11.94
CA VAL A 23 -5.25 -1.11 -13.36
C VAL A 23 -5.22 0.28 -14.00
N LEU A 24 -5.72 1.29 -13.29
CA LEU A 24 -5.68 2.68 -13.77
C LEU A 24 -4.25 3.19 -13.91
N SER A 25 -3.40 2.92 -12.92
CA SER A 25 -1.99 3.31 -12.98
C SER A 25 -1.27 2.71 -14.18
N MET A 26 -1.42 1.42 -14.40
CA MET A 26 -0.81 0.73 -15.54
C MET A 26 -1.39 1.18 -16.89
N HIS A 27 -2.71 1.38 -16.94
CA HIS A 27 -3.38 1.83 -18.17
C HIS A 27 -2.92 3.24 -18.62
N PHE A 28 -2.75 4.15 -17.67
CA PHE A 28 -2.31 5.52 -17.95
C PHE A 28 -0.79 5.70 -17.90
N GLY A 29 -0.01 4.65 -17.66
CA GLY A 29 1.44 4.71 -17.57
C GLY A 29 1.95 5.60 -16.45
N LEU A 30 1.26 5.64 -15.32
CA LEU A 30 1.61 6.51 -14.18
C LEU A 30 2.84 5.98 -13.43
N PRO A 31 3.64 6.85 -12.76
CA PRO A 31 4.88 6.45 -12.09
C PRO A 31 4.64 5.86 -10.69
N PHE A 32 3.67 5.00 -10.51
CA PHE A 32 3.37 4.33 -9.25
C PHE A 32 2.54 3.05 -9.46
N TRP A 33 2.61 2.13 -8.51
CA TRP A 33 1.86 0.87 -8.54
C TRP A 33 0.43 1.01 -8.02
N LEU A 34 0.23 1.71 -6.90
CA LEU A 34 -1.04 1.91 -6.18
C LEU A 34 -1.76 0.60 -5.75
N ASP A 35 -1.10 -0.52 -5.83
CA ASP A 35 -1.63 -1.86 -5.55
C ASP A 35 -1.77 -2.19 -4.06
N MET A 36 -1.26 -1.31 -3.17
CA MET A 36 -1.35 -1.44 -1.72
C MET A 36 -2.19 -0.35 -1.04
N SER A 37 -2.76 0.58 -1.79
CA SER A 37 -3.49 1.73 -1.24
C SER A 37 -4.69 1.32 -0.37
N GLY A 38 -5.45 0.31 -0.80
CA GLY A 38 -6.55 -0.25 -0.01
C GLY A 38 -6.10 -1.06 1.20
N THR A 39 -4.92 -1.70 1.11
CA THR A 39 -4.27 -2.37 2.24
C THR A 39 -3.93 -1.37 3.34
N VAL A 40 -3.31 -0.24 2.96
CA VAL A 40 -2.99 0.87 3.86
C VAL A 40 -4.26 1.49 4.44
N LEU A 41 -5.31 1.70 3.63
CA LEU A 41 -6.59 2.21 4.09
C LEU A 41 -7.23 1.31 5.16
N ALA A 42 -7.27 0.01 4.92
CA ALA A 42 -7.84 -0.96 5.86
C ALA A 42 -7.03 -1.02 7.17
N ALA A 43 -5.69 -1.03 7.09
CA ALA A 43 -4.82 -0.99 8.26
C ALA A 43 -5.00 0.29 9.07
N LEU A 44 -5.19 1.43 8.41
CA LEU A 44 -5.38 2.74 9.04
C LEU A 44 -6.74 2.85 9.73
N LEU A 45 -7.83 2.48 9.05
CA LEU A 45 -9.19 2.67 9.54
C LEU A 45 -9.65 1.58 10.51
N LEU A 46 -9.16 0.36 10.35
CA LEU A 46 -9.56 -0.78 11.17
C LEU A 46 -8.43 -1.18 12.12
N GLU A 47 -7.52 -2.01 11.62
CA GLU A 47 -6.38 -2.56 12.36
C GLU A 47 -5.37 -3.19 11.39
N PRO A 48 -4.12 -3.45 11.81
CA PRO A 48 -3.11 -4.08 10.96
C PRO A 48 -3.58 -5.40 10.35
N THR A 49 -4.30 -6.24 11.10
CA THR A 49 -4.80 -7.54 10.65
C THR A 49 -5.80 -7.41 9.50
N ALA A 50 -6.66 -6.41 9.51
CA ALA A 50 -7.55 -6.12 8.37
C ALA A 50 -6.76 -5.74 7.11
N GLY A 51 -5.72 -4.93 7.26
CA GLY A 51 -4.79 -4.61 6.17
C GLY A 51 -4.07 -5.86 5.63
N LEU A 52 -3.59 -6.74 6.52
CA LEU A 52 -2.98 -8.02 6.13
C LEU A 52 -3.94 -8.86 5.28
N LEU A 53 -5.19 -8.98 5.69
CA LEU A 53 -6.20 -9.74 4.95
C LEU A 53 -6.53 -9.11 3.59
N VAL A 54 -6.67 -7.79 3.52
CA VAL A 54 -6.89 -7.08 2.24
C VAL A 54 -5.71 -7.30 1.28
N GLY A 55 -4.47 -7.17 1.77
CA GLY A 55 -3.26 -7.44 0.99
C GLY A 55 -3.19 -8.90 0.52
N LEU A 56 -3.52 -9.87 1.41
CA LEU A 56 -3.54 -11.29 1.07
C LEU A 56 -4.54 -11.59 -0.05
N VAL A 57 -5.78 -11.14 0.10
CA VAL A 57 -6.84 -11.36 -0.90
C VAL A 57 -6.46 -10.73 -2.25
N ASN A 58 -5.90 -9.52 -2.25
CA ASN A 58 -5.43 -8.86 -3.46
C ASN A 58 -4.32 -9.66 -4.16
N ASN A 59 -3.27 -10.04 -3.43
CA ASN A 59 -2.12 -10.75 -4.00
C ASN A 59 -2.48 -12.19 -4.42
N PHE A 60 -3.36 -12.87 -3.65
CA PHE A 60 -3.90 -14.16 -4.04
C PHE A 60 -4.73 -14.05 -5.33
N GLY A 61 -5.61 -13.04 -5.42
CA GLY A 61 -6.37 -12.76 -6.63
C GLY A 61 -5.45 -12.52 -7.84
N LEU A 62 -4.40 -11.71 -7.69
CA LEU A 62 -3.41 -11.48 -8.75
C LEU A 62 -2.70 -12.77 -9.17
N ALA A 63 -2.34 -13.63 -8.21
CA ALA A 63 -1.68 -14.91 -8.51
C ALA A 63 -2.60 -15.84 -9.33
N VAL A 64 -3.88 -15.89 -8.96
CA VAL A 64 -4.87 -16.71 -9.67
C VAL A 64 -5.16 -16.15 -11.08
N PHE A 65 -5.41 -14.83 -11.21
CA PHE A 65 -5.77 -14.21 -12.48
C PHE A 65 -4.60 -14.14 -13.46
N ASN A 66 -3.37 -13.97 -12.96
CA ASN A 66 -2.17 -13.89 -13.81
C ASN A 66 -1.48 -15.24 -13.99
N TYR A 67 -2.02 -16.31 -13.41
CA TYR A 67 -1.41 -17.65 -13.40
C TYR A 67 0.06 -17.64 -12.95
N SER A 68 0.39 -16.78 -11.99
CA SER A 68 1.75 -16.56 -11.51
C SER A 68 1.82 -16.53 -9.99
N SER A 69 2.62 -17.41 -9.41
CA SER A 69 2.91 -17.42 -7.97
C SER A 69 3.73 -16.22 -7.50
N SER A 70 4.35 -15.48 -8.42
CA SER A 70 5.12 -14.26 -8.12
C SER A 70 4.37 -13.27 -7.25
N SER A 71 3.08 -13.05 -7.57
CA SER A 71 2.24 -12.11 -6.82
C SER A 71 2.07 -12.49 -5.35
N LEU A 72 2.12 -13.78 -5.01
CA LEU A 72 2.06 -14.24 -3.63
C LEU A 72 3.33 -13.89 -2.84
N ILE A 73 4.48 -13.92 -3.49
CA ILE A 73 5.75 -13.55 -2.86
C ILE A 73 5.73 -12.07 -2.51
N PHE A 74 5.24 -11.22 -3.42
CA PHE A 74 5.08 -9.79 -3.18
C PHE A 74 4.00 -9.44 -2.15
N TYR A 75 3.20 -10.41 -1.68
CA TYR A 75 2.36 -10.20 -0.50
C TYR A 75 3.16 -9.72 0.72
N ALA A 76 4.42 -10.12 0.86
CA ALA A 76 5.28 -9.65 1.95
C ALA A 76 5.40 -8.11 1.96
N VAL A 77 5.40 -7.46 0.79
CA VAL A 77 5.42 -6.00 0.66
C VAL A 77 4.11 -5.39 1.17
N SER A 78 2.96 -5.93 0.72
CA SER A 78 1.64 -5.47 1.19
C SER A 78 1.44 -5.70 2.69
N ALA A 79 1.91 -6.85 3.20
CA ALA A 79 1.87 -7.18 4.62
C ALA A 79 2.71 -6.19 5.45
N SER A 80 3.94 -5.89 5.00
CA SER A 80 4.80 -4.91 5.68
C SER A 80 4.17 -3.51 5.69
N ALA A 81 3.51 -3.11 4.60
CA ALA A 81 2.79 -1.83 4.53
C ALA A 81 1.64 -1.77 5.56
N ALA A 82 0.85 -2.84 5.68
CA ALA A 82 -0.22 -2.93 6.68
C ALA A 82 0.31 -2.81 8.12
N LEU A 83 1.42 -3.50 8.42
CA LEU A 83 2.05 -3.46 9.74
C LEU A 83 2.65 -2.09 10.04
N VAL A 84 3.42 -1.52 9.11
CA VAL A 84 4.03 -0.19 9.29
C VAL A 84 2.97 0.86 9.58
N VAL A 85 1.90 0.92 8.79
CA VAL A 85 0.84 1.92 8.96
C VAL A 85 0.02 1.64 10.22
N GLY A 86 -0.44 0.41 10.39
CA GLY A 86 -1.32 0.04 11.50
C GLY A 86 -0.66 0.20 12.88
N VAL A 87 0.64 -0.13 12.98
CA VAL A 87 1.38 0.00 14.25
C VAL A 87 1.79 1.45 14.53
N ASN A 88 2.23 2.19 13.51
CA ASN A 88 2.76 3.54 13.72
C ASN A 88 1.68 4.63 13.80
N MET A 89 0.61 4.52 13.00
CA MET A 89 -0.41 5.57 12.92
C MET A 89 -1.61 5.33 13.84
N ARG A 90 -1.77 4.13 14.42
CA ARG A 90 -2.89 3.86 15.33
C ARG A 90 -2.41 3.83 16.78
N ARG A 91 -3.10 4.59 17.64
CA ARG A 91 -2.89 4.59 19.10
C ARG A 91 -4.25 4.60 19.81
N ASN A 92 -4.45 3.67 20.73
CA ASN A 92 -5.68 3.57 21.54
C ASN A 92 -6.98 3.59 20.68
N GLY A 93 -6.93 2.97 19.49
CA GLY A 93 -8.09 2.92 18.58
C GLY A 93 -8.26 4.15 17.68
N GLU A 94 -7.51 5.22 17.87
CA GLU A 94 -7.56 6.45 17.08
C GLU A 94 -6.36 6.57 16.11
N ILE A 95 -6.53 7.41 15.09
CA ILE A 95 -5.47 7.70 14.10
C ILE A 95 -4.66 8.91 14.60
N ASP A 96 -3.36 8.69 14.79
CA ASP A 96 -2.40 9.75 15.11
C ASP A 96 -1.82 10.38 13.83
N TRP A 97 -2.50 11.39 13.30
CA TRP A 97 -2.08 12.09 12.08
C TRP A 97 -0.72 12.77 12.16
N LYS A 98 -0.21 13.06 13.36
CA LYS A 98 1.12 13.67 13.56
C LYS A 98 2.23 12.72 13.11
N ARG A 99 1.94 11.43 13.05
CA ARG A 99 2.87 10.39 12.61
C ARG A 99 2.84 10.09 11.12
N THR A 100 2.02 10.79 10.34
CA THR A 100 1.89 10.55 8.90
C THR A 100 3.24 10.63 8.18
N VAL A 101 3.95 11.75 8.31
CA VAL A 101 5.23 11.97 7.60
C VAL A 101 6.29 10.93 7.98
N PRO A 102 6.60 10.67 9.27
CA PRO A 102 7.57 9.64 9.63
C PRO A 102 7.11 8.23 9.20
N THR A 103 5.80 7.93 9.25
CA THR A 103 5.28 6.64 8.77
C THR A 103 5.43 6.50 7.26
N MET A 104 5.20 7.57 6.47
CA MET A 104 5.46 7.55 5.03
C MET A 104 6.93 7.28 4.72
N GLY A 105 7.87 7.91 5.41
CA GLY A 105 9.30 7.65 5.24
C GLY A 105 9.67 6.18 5.56
N LEU A 106 9.14 5.66 6.67
CA LEU A 106 9.33 4.26 7.05
C LEU A 106 8.69 3.31 6.04
N LEU A 107 7.50 3.66 5.52
CA LEU A 107 6.79 2.87 4.53
C LEU A 107 7.59 2.77 3.22
N VAL A 108 8.11 3.89 2.71
CA VAL A 108 9.01 3.90 1.53
C VAL A 108 10.21 2.99 1.77
N LEU A 109 10.89 3.16 2.90
CA LEU A 109 12.10 2.39 3.21
C LEU A 109 11.81 0.88 3.27
N VAL A 110 10.83 0.47 4.07
CA VAL A 110 10.53 -0.94 4.29
C VAL A 110 9.99 -1.59 3.01
N THR A 111 8.99 -0.98 2.37
CA THR A 111 8.38 -1.58 1.17
C THR A 111 9.30 -1.51 -0.04
N GLY A 112 10.08 -0.43 -0.20
CA GLY A 112 11.04 -0.28 -1.29
C GLY A 112 12.21 -1.25 -1.20
N VAL A 113 12.84 -1.34 -0.03
CA VAL A 113 13.93 -2.31 0.20
C VAL A 113 13.43 -3.74 -0.01
N LEU A 114 12.28 -4.08 0.58
CA LEU A 114 11.72 -5.43 0.44
C LEU A 114 11.35 -5.74 -1.01
N SER A 115 10.74 -4.80 -1.74
CA SER A 115 10.43 -4.97 -3.16
C SER A 115 11.68 -5.19 -4.01
N ALA A 116 12.74 -4.39 -3.80
CA ALA A 116 13.99 -4.54 -4.53
C ALA A 116 14.66 -5.90 -4.25
N LEU A 117 14.73 -6.31 -2.97
CA LEU A 117 15.27 -7.61 -2.58
C LEU A 117 14.49 -8.78 -3.19
N LEU A 118 13.15 -8.72 -3.17
CA LEU A 118 12.31 -9.75 -3.76
C LEU A 118 12.46 -9.81 -5.28
N SER A 119 12.57 -8.66 -5.96
CA SER A 119 12.83 -8.61 -7.41
C SER A 119 14.19 -9.21 -7.75
N ILE A 120 15.24 -8.87 -7.01
CA ILE A 120 16.57 -9.45 -7.21
C ILE A 120 16.55 -10.96 -6.99
N TRP A 121 15.92 -11.42 -5.91
CA TRP A 121 15.85 -12.83 -5.58
C TRP A 121 15.02 -13.65 -6.57
N GLN A 122 13.87 -13.14 -7.00
CA GLN A 122 12.90 -13.89 -7.79
C GLN A 122 13.18 -13.82 -9.30
N THR A 123 13.59 -12.64 -9.79
CA THR A 123 13.71 -12.37 -11.24
C THR A 123 15.13 -12.01 -11.67
N GLY A 124 16.12 -12.11 -10.76
CA GLY A 124 17.47 -11.65 -11.03
C GLY A 124 17.57 -10.13 -11.20
N GLY A 125 16.64 -9.37 -10.62
CA GLY A 125 16.60 -7.92 -10.72
C GLY A 125 15.86 -7.39 -11.95
N THR A 126 15.15 -8.24 -12.69
CA THR A 126 14.31 -7.79 -13.80
C THR A 126 13.11 -7.02 -13.24
N LEU A 127 13.04 -5.73 -13.55
CA LEU A 127 11.95 -4.84 -13.19
C LEU A 127 10.86 -4.89 -14.27
N THR A 128 9.61 -4.76 -13.88
CA THR A 128 8.47 -4.91 -14.80
C THR A 128 7.69 -3.60 -15.01
N HIS A 129 7.79 -2.66 -14.06
CA HIS A 129 7.14 -1.37 -14.19
C HIS A 129 7.96 -0.46 -15.10
N PRO A 130 7.38 0.19 -16.14
CA PRO A 130 8.14 0.99 -17.12
C PRO A 130 9.01 2.08 -16.49
N TRP A 131 8.52 2.76 -15.45
CA TRP A 131 9.26 3.79 -14.74
C TRP A 131 10.37 3.24 -13.85
N GLU A 132 10.21 2.04 -13.27
CA GLU A 132 11.31 1.38 -12.55
C GLU A 132 12.45 1.05 -13.51
N VAL A 133 12.10 0.50 -14.70
CA VAL A 133 13.06 0.21 -15.77
C VAL A 133 13.77 1.50 -16.23
N TYR A 134 13.03 2.57 -16.43
CA TYR A 134 13.60 3.86 -16.82
C TYR A 134 14.68 4.36 -15.82
N PHE A 135 14.37 4.38 -14.54
CA PHE A 135 15.34 4.81 -13.51
C PHE A 135 16.48 3.81 -13.31
N TYR A 136 16.21 2.53 -13.50
CA TYR A 136 17.24 1.49 -13.52
C TYR A 136 18.24 1.74 -14.67
N ASP A 137 17.75 1.91 -15.88
CA ASP A 137 18.59 2.12 -17.07
C ASP A 137 19.41 3.42 -16.95
N LEU A 138 18.81 4.49 -16.41
CA LEU A 138 19.49 5.73 -16.12
C LEU A 138 20.64 5.51 -15.12
N ALA A 139 20.44 4.75 -14.07
CA ALA A 139 21.47 4.43 -13.08
C ALA A 139 22.60 3.57 -13.68
N VAL A 140 22.25 2.55 -14.48
CA VAL A 140 23.23 1.70 -15.16
C VAL A 140 24.07 2.52 -16.16
N SER A 141 23.44 3.42 -16.92
CA SER A 141 24.14 4.30 -17.87
C SER A 141 25.10 5.28 -17.18
N ALA A 142 24.84 5.61 -15.91
CA ALA A 142 25.73 6.38 -15.06
C ALA A 142 26.86 5.54 -14.41
N GLY A 143 26.99 4.25 -14.77
CA GLY A 143 28.02 3.35 -14.26
C GLY A 143 27.71 2.73 -12.89
N ILE A 144 26.47 2.83 -12.41
CA ILE A 144 26.07 2.21 -11.14
C ILE A 144 25.90 0.69 -11.36
N PRO A 145 26.42 -0.16 -10.45
CA PRO A 145 26.24 -1.61 -10.53
C PRO A 145 24.75 -1.98 -10.53
N TRP A 146 24.40 -3.00 -11.33
CA TRP A 146 22.99 -3.40 -11.59
C TRP A 146 22.17 -3.64 -10.31
N VAL A 147 22.76 -4.21 -9.24
CA VAL A 147 22.08 -4.42 -7.96
C VAL A 147 21.62 -3.09 -7.36
N LEU A 148 22.51 -2.10 -7.30
CA LEU A 148 22.17 -0.76 -6.78
C LEU A 148 21.23 -0.02 -7.72
N ALA A 149 21.36 -0.19 -9.03
CA ALA A 149 20.42 0.36 -10.02
C ALA A 149 19.00 -0.19 -9.83
N CYS A 150 18.87 -1.50 -9.50
CA CYS A 150 17.59 -2.11 -9.17
C CYS A 150 16.96 -1.45 -7.92
N PHE A 151 17.76 -1.23 -6.86
CA PHE A 151 17.29 -0.48 -5.69
C PHE A 151 16.85 0.95 -6.04
N ILE A 152 17.62 1.67 -6.85
CA ILE A 152 17.29 3.05 -7.25
C ILE A 152 15.96 3.07 -8.00
N GLY A 153 15.79 2.23 -9.04
CA GLY A 153 14.56 2.15 -9.80
C GLY A 153 13.34 1.90 -8.92
N THR A 154 13.43 0.88 -8.08
CA THR A 154 12.33 0.52 -7.16
C THR A 154 12.06 1.61 -6.12
N MET A 155 13.11 2.16 -5.48
CA MET A 155 12.95 3.16 -4.41
C MET A 155 12.34 4.47 -4.91
N VAL A 156 12.75 4.96 -6.09
CA VAL A 156 12.18 6.19 -6.68
C VAL A 156 10.67 6.02 -6.90
N ILE A 157 10.26 4.89 -7.47
CA ILE A 157 8.84 4.63 -7.70
C ILE A 157 8.08 4.45 -6.37
N LYS A 158 8.68 3.83 -5.35
CA LYS A 158 8.05 3.73 -4.02
C LYS A 158 7.84 5.08 -3.34
N VAL A 159 8.71 6.06 -3.56
CA VAL A 159 8.45 7.43 -3.08
C VAL A 159 7.18 8.00 -3.70
N PHE A 160 7.05 7.94 -5.02
CA PHE A 160 5.84 8.42 -5.71
C PHE A 160 4.60 7.64 -5.30
N ASP A 161 4.71 6.31 -5.18
CA ASP A 161 3.63 5.41 -4.80
C ASP A 161 3.07 5.74 -3.40
N VAL A 162 3.95 5.94 -2.42
CA VAL A 162 3.55 6.29 -1.05
C VAL A 162 2.93 7.68 -0.97
N ILE A 163 3.47 8.67 -1.70
CA ILE A 163 2.91 10.02 -1.75
C ILE A 163 1.50 9.99 -2.38
N ALA A 164 1.35 9.32 -3.52
CA ALA A 164 0.06 9.19 -4.19
C ALA A 164 -0.96 8.44 -3.31
N THR A 165 -0.55 7.32 -2.69
CA THR A 165 -1.36 6.56 -1.75
C THR A 165 -1.83 7.42 -0.58
N ALA A 166 -0.94 8.20 0.04
CA ALA A 166 -1.29 9.09 1.14
C ALA A 166 -2.28 10.18 0.70
N GLY A 167 -2.08 10.77 -0.48
CA GLY A 167 -3.00 11.75 -1.06
C GLY A 167 -4.39 11.18 -1.31
N ILE A 168 -4.47 9.99 -1.93
CA ILE A 168 -5.74 9.30 -2.19
C ILE A 168 -6.45 8.98 -0.87
N ILE A 169 -5.75 8.44 0.12
CA ILE A 169 -6.32 8.12 1.43
C ILE A 169 -6.80 9.39 2.15
N ALA A 170 -6.04 10.49 2.09
CA ALA A 170 -6.45 11.75 2.67
C ALA A 170 -7.77 12.27 2.06
N VAL A 171 -7.88 12.26 0.72
CA VAL A 171 -9.10 12.65 0.03
C VAL A 171 -10.27 11.73 0.38
N LEU A 172 -10.07 10.41 0.35
CA LEU A 172 -11.09 9.44 0.72
C LEU A 172 -11.54 9.63 2.17
N TYR A 173 -10.60 9.86 3.08
CA TYR A 173 -10.91 10.12 4.48
C TYR A 173 -11.77 11.39 4.64
N LEU A 174 -11.52 12.46 3.87
CA LEU A 174 -12.32 13.68 3.94
C LEU A 174 -13.77 13.45 3.52
N VAL A 175 -14.01 12.71 2.44
CA VAL A 175 -15.35 12.49 1.87
C VAL A 175 -16.12 11.31 2.50
N MET A 176 -15.40 10.41 3.19
CA MET A 176 -15.97 9.21 3.79
C MET A 176 -17.00 9.54 4.89
N PRO A 177 -18.13 8.85 4.97
CA PRO A 177 -19.12 9.05 6.04
C PRO A 177 -18.54 8.73 7.42
N LYS A 178 -19.01 9.44 8.45
CA LYS A 178 -18.56 9.27 9.84
C LYS A 178 -18.71 7.81 10.33
N SER A 179 -19.75 7.12 9.89
CA SER A 179 -20.00 5.72 10.26
C SER A 179 -18.94 4.73 9.76
N LEU A 180 -18.19 5.08 8.72
CA LEU A 180 -17.03 4.30 8.26
C LEU A 180 -15.72 4.75 8.93
N LYS A 181 -15.57 6.05 9.22
CA LYS A 181 -14.38 6.59 9.90
C LYS A 181 -14.22 6.08 11.32
N TYR A 182 -15.33 6.04 12.07
CA TYR A 182 -15.31 5.78 13.51
C TYR A 182 -16.09 4.50 13.86
N PRO A 183 -15.64 3.74 14.87
CA PRO A 183 -16.43 2.65 15.44
C PRO A 183 -17.78 3.17 15.98
N PRO A 184 -18.84 2.34 16.01
CA PRO A 184 -20.15 2.73 16.52
C PRO A 184 -20.13 3.29 17.95
N GLU A 185 -19.30 2.72 18.80
CA GLU A 185 -19.14 3.12 20.20
C GLU A 185 -18.63 4.57 20.33
N THR A 186 -17.64 4.92 19.50
CA THR A 186 -17.06 6.29 19.47
C THR A 186 -18.05 7.33 18.92
N LEU A 187 -18.96 6.93 18.04
CA LEU A 187 -19.99 7.82 17.49
C LEU A 187 -21.02 8.20 18.57
N ILE A 188 -21.43 7.23 19.41
CA ILE A 188 -22.39 7.44 20.49
C ILE A 188 -21.81 8.40 21.54
N GLU A 189 -20.50 8.30 21.80
CA GLU A 189 -19.83 9.17 22.76
C GLU A 189 -19.68 10.62 22.24
N LYS A 190 -19.39 10.79 20.96
CA LYS A 190 -19.27 12.12 20.30
C LYS A 190 -20.59 12.84 20.08
N GLU A 191 -21.74 12.13 20.06
CA GLU A 191 -23.06 12.74 19.97
C GLU A 191 -23.61 13.21 21.32
N LYS A 192 -22.96 12.84 22.44
CA LYS A 192 -23.35 13.23 23.80
C LYS A 192 -22.63 14.48 24.33
N ILE A 193 -21.68 15.03 23.57
CA ILE A 193 -20.93 16.25 23.87
C ILE A 193 -21.39 17.39 22.97
#